data_478c2c208c1d378a30b0e158dcb3af9c
#
_entry.id   478c2c208c1d378a30b0e158dcb3af9c
#
_cell.length_a   1.000
_cell.length_b   1.000
_cell.length_c   1.000
_cell.angle_alpha   90.00
_cell.angle_beta   90.00
_cell.angle_gamma   90.00
#
_symmetry.space_group_name_H-M   'P 1'
#
loop_
_entity.id
_entity.type
_entity.pdbx_description
1 polymer ?
#
loop_
_entity_poly.entity_id
_entity_poly.type
_entity_poly.pdbx_seq_one_letter_code
_entity_poly.pdbx_strand_id
1 'polypeptide(L)'
;MSGEKQLWVLAGGNGAGKSTFYHQYLSKYGIKFVNADLIAMTMDTDHPERLSYEAATLATEMRENMIAQGESFCFETVFSHESKIDFIAVAKAHGYTVILVYIHLNDPSLNEARVYQRTLEGGHNVPAEKIRSRIPRTMKNIKTALPLVDEAWLLDNSSGQNRFQQIAIIKSSYCEKKVNPLPAWAMDLLPEYT
;
A
#
# COMPACT_ATOMS: atom_id res chain seq x y z
N MET A 1 -20.37 21.81 4.92
CA MET A 1 -19.20 21.82 3.99
C MET A 1 -18.72 20.38 3.91
N SER A 2 -18.92 19.69 2.77
CA SER A 2 -18.39 18.34 2.61
C SER A 2 -16.87 18.45 2.56
N GLY A 3 -16.18 17.91 3.56
CA GLY A 3 -14.73 17.84 3.56
C GLY A 3 -14.25 17.09 2.31
N GLU A 4 -13.04 17.39 1.85
CA GLU A 4 -12.40 16.73 0.73
C GLU A 4 -12.36 15.21 0.96
N LYS A 5 -12.93 14.43 0.03
CA LYS A 5 -12.92 12.96 0.11
C LYS A 5 -11.54 12.44 -0.22
N GLN A 6 -10.92 11.75 0.71
CA GLN A 6 -9.56 11.22 0.54
C GLN A 6 -9.55 9.70 0.51
N LEU A 7 -8.84 9.15 -0.47
CA LEU A 7 -8.48 7.76 -0.53
C LEU A 7 -6.96 7.60 -0.34
N TRP A 8 -6.57 6.95 0.75
CA TRP A 8 -5.19 6.56 1.01
C TRP A 8 -4.96 5.13 0.57
N VAL A 9 -3.98 4.91 -0.30
CA VAL A 9 -3.61 3.58 -0.80
C VAL A 9 -2.22 3.25 -0.28
N LEU A 10 -2.14 2.32 0.70
CA LEU A 10 -0.86 1.82 1.20
C LEU A 10 -0.45 0.62 0.38
N ALA A 11 0.54 0.81 -0.47
CA ALA A 11 1.06 -0.19 -1.40
C ALA A 11 2.48 -0.64 -1.03
N GLY A 12 2.80 -1.89 -1.32
CA GLY A 12 4.14 -2.44 -1.08
C GLY A 12 4.12 -3.94 -0.80
N GLY A 13 5.27 -4.60 -0.90
CA GLY A 13 5.41 -6.04 -0.67
C GLY A 13 4.93 -6.51 0.71
N ASN A 14 4.70 -7.80 0.84
CA ASN A 14 4.47 -8.37 2.17
C ASN A 14 5.67 -8.07 3.07
N GLY A 15 5.46 -7.70 4.33
CA GLY A 15 6.54 -7.33 5.25
C GLY A 15 7.12 -5.91 5.05
N ALA A 16 6.64 -5.11 4.07
CA ALA A 16 7.15 -3.76 3.83
C ALA A 16 6.84 -2.76 4.98
N GLY A 17 5.87 -3.06 5.85
CA GLY A 17 5.53 -2.21 7.00
C GLY A 17 4.29 -1.34 6.79
N LYS A 18 3.41 -1.68 5.85
CA LYS A 18 2.21 -0.90 5.52
C LYS A 18 1.27 -0.68 6.71
N SER A 19 0.90 -1.73 7.43
CA SER A 19 0.05 -1.63 8.62
C SER A 19 0.73 -0.81 9.73
N THR A 20 2.05 -0.95 9.89
CA THR A 20 2.84 -0.13 10.83
C THR A 20 2.76 1.36 10.45
N PHE A 21 2.88 1.66 9.16
CA PHE A 21 2.75 3.03 8.65
C PHE A 21 1.36 3.60 8.97
N TYR A 22 0.29 2.83 8.71
CA TYR A 22 -1.07 3.28 9.04
C TYR A 22 -1.20 3.61 10.53
N HIS A 23 -0.81 2.70 11.42
CA HIS A 23 -0.94 2.91 12.87
C HIS A 23 -0.11 4.09 13.37
N GLN A 24 1.08 4.30 12.81
CA GLN A 24 1.99 5.35 13.24
C GLN A 24 1.61 6.74 12.72
N TYR A 25 1.09 6.83 11.50
CA TYR A 25 0.91 8.11 10.81
C TYR A 25 -0.53 8.49 10.50
N LEU A 26 -1.43 7.53 10.22
CA LEU A 26 -2.78 7.80 9.74
C LEU A 26 -3.88 7.57 10.77
N SER A 27 -3.73 6.59 11.65
CA SER A 27 -4.78 6.21 12.62
C SER A 27 -5.24 7.36 13.53
N LYS A 28 -4.30 8.23 13.91
CA LYS A 28 -4.58 9.41 14.77
C LYS A 28 -5.52 10.44 14.14
N TYR A 29 -5.71 10.39 12.82
CA TYR A 29 -6.63 11.30 12.10
C TYR A 29 -8.02 10.69 11.91
N GLY A 30 -8.30 9.52 12.51
CA GLY A 30 -9.59 8.86 12.41
C GLY A 30 -9.92 8.28 11.01
N ILE A 31 -8.92 8.15 10.13
CA ILE A 31 -9.09 7.58 8.79
C ILE A 31 -9.41 6.09 8.93
N LYS A 32 -10.56 5.65 8.41
CA LYS A 32 -10.97 4.24 8.44
C LYS A 32 -9.95 3.37 7.69
N PHE A 33 -9.68 2.17 8.21
CA PHE A 33 -8.67 1.26 7.64
C PHE A 33 -9.30 -0.03 7.15
N VAL A 34 -9.12 -0.32 5.86
CA VAL A 34 -9.56 -1.57 5.25
C VAL A 34 -8.33 -2.43 4.95
N ASN A 35 -8.22 -3.57 5.65
CA ASN A 35 -7.13 -4.53 5.50
C ASN A 35 -7.70 -5.95 5.52
N ALA A 36 -7.55 -6.68 4.42
CA ALA A 36 -8.09 -8.04 4.28
C ALA A 36 -7.48 -9.03 5.30
N ASP A 37 -6.19 -8.88 5.66
CA ASP A 37 -5.56 -9.75 6.66
C ASP A 37 -6.21 -9.54 8.05
N LEU A 38 -6.52 -8.29 8.42
CA LEU A 38 -7.22 -7.98 9.67
C LEU A 38 -8.66 -8.49 9.65
N ILE A 39 -9.35 -8.37 8.52
CA ILE A 39 -10.70 -8.91 8.34
C ILE A 39 -10.68 -10.44 8.52
N ALA A 40 -9.74 -11.15 7.88
CA ALA A 40 -9.59 -12.59 8.04
C ALA A 40 -9.38 -12.99 9.52
N MET A 41 -8.53 -12.25 10.26
CA MET A 41 -8.30 -12.47 11.69
C MET A 41 -9.54 -12.25 12.54
N THR A 42 -10.44 -11.34 12.17
CA THR A 42 -11.72 -11.17 12.89
C THR A 42 -12.75 -12.24 12.56
N MET A 43 -12.65 -12.87 11.38
CA MET A 43 -13.55 -13.95 10.95
C MET A 43 -13.16 -15.30 11.55
N ASP A 44 -11.87 -15.60 11.62
CA ASP A 44 -11.29 -16.79 12.23
C ASP A 44 -9.94 -16.43 12.85
N THR A 45 -9.87 -16.43 14.19
CA THR A 45 -8.65 -16.08 14.93
C THR A 45 -7.60 -17.19 14.89
N ASP A 46 -8.02 -18.45 14.75
CA ASP A 46 -7.15 -19.61 14.84
C ASP A 46 -6.54 -19.96 13.46
N HIS A 47 -7.33 -19.79 12.40
CA HIS A 47 -6.93 -20.14 11.02
C HIS A 47 -7.33 -19.07 10.00
N PRO A 48 -6.88 -17.81 10.14
CA PRO A 48 -7.29 -16.70 9.27
C PRO A 48 -6.94 -16.92 7.79
N GLU A 49 -5.90 -17.73 7.50
CA GLU A 49 -5.49 -18.04 6.13
C GLU A 49 -6.54 -18.78 5.32
N ARG A 50 -7.42 -19.57 5.98
CA ARG A 50 -8.51 -20.30 5.33
C ARG A 50 -9.59 -19.40 4.75
N LEU A 51 -9.76 -18.23 5.36
CA LEU A 51 -10.76 -17.22 4.97
C LEU A 51 -10.17 -16.04 4.20
N SER A 52 -8.93 -16.19 3.69
CA SER A 52 -8.24 -15.09 3.00
C SER A 52 -8.94 -14.62 1.72
N TYR A 53 -9.65 -15.52 1.03
CA TYR A 53 -10.43 -15.18 -0.16
C TYR A 53 -11.70 -14.42 0.20
N GLU A 54 -12.47 -14.92 1.16
CA GLU A 54 -13.68 -14.30 1.68
C GLU A 54 -13.39 -12.93 2.28
N ALA A 55 -12.32 -12.82 3.06
CA ALA A 55 -11.86 -11.55 3.61
C ALA A 55 -11.45 -10.54 2.52
N ALA A 56 -10.82 -11.00 1.43
CA ALA A 56 -10.48 -10.14 0.31
C ALA A 56 -11.73 -9.65 -0.45
N THR A 57 -12.76 -10.50 -0.57
CA THR A 57 -14.06 -10.14 -1.15
C THR A 57 -14.75 -9.10 -0.28
N LEU A 58 -14.87 -9.36 1.03
CA LEU A 58 -15.47 -8.42 1.98
C LEU A 58 -14.72 -7.07 2.02
N ALA A 59 -13.39 -7.10 1.99
CA ALA A 59 -12.59 -5.88 1.89
C ALA A 59 -12.89 -5.08 0.60
N THR A 60 -13.23 -5.77 -0.49
CA THR A 60 -13.60 -5.12 -1.74
C THR A 60 -14.96 -4.45 -1.61
N GLU A 61 -15.97 -5.17 -1.12
CA GLU A 61 -17.31 -4.64 -0.87
C GLU A 61 -17.29 -3.45 0.10
N MET A 62 -16.50 -3.53 1.17
CA MET A 62 -16.32 -2.41 2.11
C MET A 62 -15.79 -1.16 1.42
N ARG A 63 -14.75 -1.30 0.57
CA ARG A 63 -14.19 -0.15 -0.17
C ARG A 63 -15.19 0.45 -1.16
N GLU A 64 -15.96 -0.39 -1.88
CA GLU A 64 -16.99 0.06 -2.81
C GLU A 64 -18.10 0.82 -2.08
N ASN A 65 -18.55 0.31 -0.95
CA ASN A 65 -19.54 0.98 -0.10
C ASN A 65 -19.01 2.34 0.43
N MET A 66 -17.74 2.42 0.85
CA MET A 66 -17.14 3.69 1.28
C MET A 66 -17.08 4.71 0.13
N ILE A 67 -16.73 4.28 -1.08
CA ILE A 67 -16.78 5.13 -2.28
C ILE A 67 -18.21 5.66 -2.50
N ALA A 68 -19.21 4.78 -2.47
CA ALA A 68 -20.60 5.15 -2.67
C ALA A 68 -21.12 6.14 -1.62
N GLN A 69 -20.66 6.00 -0.37
CA GLN A 69 -21.01 6.89 0.75
C GLN A 69 -20.19 8.18 0.80
N GLY A 70 -19.14 8.31 -0.02
CA GLY A 70 -18.25 9.48 -0.02
C GLY A 70 -17.37 9.58 1.22
N GLU A 71 -17.07 8.45 1.88
CA GLU A 71 -16.25 8.42 3.09
C GLU A 71 -14.74 8.43 2.77
N SER A 72 -13.96 9.17 3.54
CA SER A 72 -12.49 9.09 3.47
C SER A 72 -11.99 7.84 4.17
N PHE A 73 -11.08 7.10 3.53
CA PHE A 73 -10.53 5.86 4.08
C PHE A 73 -9.14 5.54 3.54
N CYS A 74 -8.52 4.57 4.18
CA CYS A 74 -7.24 3.99 3.81
C CYS A 74 -7.43 2.50 3.55
N PHE A 75 -6.81 1.96 2.50
CA PHE A 75 -6.70 0.52 2.37
C PHE A 75 -5.26 0.07 2.11
N GLU A 76 -4.96 -1.13 2.61
CA GLU A 76 -3.68 -1.79 2.45
C GLU A 76 -3.72 -2.83 1.34
N THR A 77 -2.66 -2.88 0.52
CA THR A 77 -2.55 -3.86 -0.57
C THR A 77 -1.09 -4.12 -0.94
N VAL A 78 -0.79 -5.34 -1.41
CA VAL A 78 0.48 -5.63 -2.09
C VAL A 78 0.57 -4.89 -3.44
N PHE A 79 -0.58 -4.54 -4.03
CA PHE A 79 -0.68 -3.83 -5.32
C PHE A 79 -0.14 -4.63 -6.52
N SER A 80 -0.13 -5.95 -6.42
CA SER A 80 0.40 -6.84 -7.47
C SER A 80 -0.63 -7.27 -8.53
N HIS A 81 -1.87 -6.77 -8.45
CA HIS A 81 -2.96 -7.03 -9.39
C HIS A 81 -3.51 -5.73 -9.95
N GLU A 82 -3.79 -5.68 -11.25
CA GLU A 82 -4.22 -4.48 -11.99
C GLU A 82 -5.56 -3.91 -11.50
N SER A 83 -6.45 -4.75 -10.94
CA SER A 83 -7.71 -4.29 -10.33
C SER A 83 -7.58 -3.18 -9.28
N LYS A 84 -6.37 -2.96 -8.75
CA LYS A 84 -6.11 -1.87 -7.81
C LYS A 84 -5.93 -0.54 -8.53
N ILE A 85 -5.45 -0.57 -9.77
CA ILE A 85 -5.39 0.59 -10.66
C ILE A 85 -6.80 0.98 -11.08
N ASP A 86 -7.63 -0.01 -11.48
CA ASP A 86 -9.03 0.22 -11.81
C ASP A 86 -9.79 0.85 -10.65
N PHE A 87 -9.55 0.37 -9.43
CA PHE A 87 -10.17 0.93 -8.23
C PHE A 87 -9.77 2.40 -7.98
N ILE A 88 -8.50 2.77 -8.24
CA ILE A 88 -8.04 4.17 -8.19
C ILE A 88 -8.80 5.00 -9.22
N ALA A 89 -8.94 4.52 -10.46
CA ALA A 89 -9.68 5.22 -11.50
C ALA A 89 -11.15 5.44 -11.12
N VAL A 90 -11.80 4.43 -10.52
CA VAL A 90 -13.17 4.54 -9.98
C VAL A 90 -13.24 5.61 -8.89
N ALA A 91 -12.31 5.61 -7.93
CA ALA A 91 -12.27 6.61 -6.88
C ALA A 91 -12.10 8.03 -7.44
N LYS A 92 -11.22 8.21 -8.43
CA LYS A 92 -11.03 9.49 -9.14
C LYS A 92 -12.32 9.95 -9.81
N ALA A 93 -13.03 9.04 -10.49
CA ALA A 93 -14.32 9.34 -11.14
C ALA A 93 -15.40 9.78 -10.12
N HIS A 94 -15.31 9.32 -8.86
CA HIS A 94 -16.17 9.74 -7.75
C HIS A 94 -15.67 10.99 -7.02
N GLY A 95 -14.64 11.67 -7.53
CA GLY A 95 -14.13 12.93 -7.00
C GLY A 95 -13.29 12.80 -5.73
N TYR A 96 -12.63 11.66 -5.53
CA TYR A 96 -11.65 11.48 -4.46
C TYR A 96 -10.31 12.12 -4.79
N THR A 97 -9.70 12.73 -3.80
CA THR A 97 -8.26 13.00 -3.78
C THR A 97 -7.56 11.70 -3.38
N VAL A 98 -6.77 11.15 -4.30
CA VAL A 98 -6.08 9.86 -4.10
C VAL A 98 -4.62 10.07 -3.74
N ILE A 99 -4.23 9.56 -2.57
CA ILE A 99 -2.86 9.58 -2.05
C ILE A 99 -2.31 8.15 -2.07
N LEU A 100 -1.30 7.89 -2.89
CA LEU A 100 -0.62 6.60 -2.98
C LEU A 100 0.66 6.64 -2.15
N VAL A 101 0.77 5.79 -1.14
CA VAL A 101 1.99 5.60 -0.34
C VAL A 101 2.62 4.27 -0.72
N TYR A 102 3.70 4.31 -1.49
CA TYR A 102 4.45 3.12 -1.85
C TYR A 102 5.62 2.91 -0.89
N ILE A 103 5.61 1.78 -0.17
CA ILE A 103 6.66 1.40 0.78
C ILE A 103 7.48 0.27 0.18
N HIS A 104 8.74 0.58 -0.13
CA HIS A 104 9.70 -0.33 -0.74
C HIS A 104 10.69 -0.90 0.28
N LEU A 105 11.18 -2.12 0.00
CA LEU A 105 12.35 -2.71 0.62
C LEU A 105 13.34 -3.08 -0.49
N ASN A 106 14.59 -2.63 -0.36
CA ASN A 106 15.63 -2.82 -1.38
C ASN A 106 15.99 -4.28 -1.65
N ASP A 107 15.78 -5.16 -0.65
CA ASP A 107 16.09 -6.57 -0.75
C ASP A 107 14.84 -7.41 -0.43
N PRO A 108 14.38 -8.28 -1.36
CA PRO A 108 13.29 -9.21 -1.10
C PRO A 108 13.49 -10.10 0.13
N SER A 109 14.74 -10.40 0.52
CA SER A 109 15.04 -11.16 1.72
C SER A 109 14.56 -10.47 3.01
N LEU A 110 14.55 -9.15 3.04
CA LEU A 110 13.97 -8.38 4.15
C LEU A 110 12.46 -8.58 4.25
N ASN A 111 11.77 -8.66 3.11
CA ASN A 111 10.35 -8.96 3.08
C ASN A 111 10.08 -10.34 3.71
N GLU A 112 10.85 -11.34 3.28
CA GLU A 112 10.74 -12.73 3.76
C GLU A 112 11.03 -12.82 5.25
N ALA A 113 12.14 -12.26 5.72
CA ALA A 113 12.52 -12.26 7.12
C ALA A 113 11.45 -11.62 8.01
N ARG A 114 10.87 -10.48 7.61
CA ARG A 114 9.81 -9.81 8.36
C ARG A 114 8.49 -10.58 8.35
N VAL A 115 8.14 -11.23 7.24
CA VAL A 115 6.97 -12.11 7.19
C VAL A 115 7.19 -13.32 8.09
N TYR A 116 8.38 -13.94 8.05
CA TYR A 116 8.73 -15.06 8.92
C TYR A 116 8.64 -14.66 10.41
N GLN A 117 9.25 -13.54 10.80
CA GLN A 117 9.19 -13.05 12.17
C GLN A 117 7.74 -12.83 12.63
N ARG A 118 6.91 -12.20 11.80
CA ARG A 118 5.49 -12.01 12.08
C ARG A 118 4.75 -13.34 12.27
N THR A 119 5.12 -14.37 11.49
CA THR A 119 4.52 -15.71 11.61
C THR A 119 4.85 -16.34 12.97
N LEU A 120 6.07 -16.14 13.49
CA LEU A 120 6.44 -16.60 14.83
C LEU A 120 5.62 -15.90 15.94
N GLU A 121 5.13 -14.71 15.67
CA GLU A 121 4.28 -13.90 16.56
C GLU A 121 2.77 -14.17 16.35
N GLY A 122 2.41 -15.25 15.63
CA GLY A 122 1.02 -15.64 15.36
C GLY A 122 0.37 -14.96 14.16
N GLY A 123 1.13 -14.26 13.34
CA GLY A 123 0.63 -13.61 12.13
C GLY A 123 0.57 -14.55 10.92
N HIS A 124 -0.13 -14.10 9.88
CA HIS A 124 -0.32 -14.85 8.64
C HIS A 124 1.00 -15.11 7.89
N ASN A 125 1.22 -16.36 7.50
CA ASN A 125 2.36 -16.78 6.67
C ASN A 125 2.09 -16.53 5.18
N VAL A 126 3.15 -16.12 4.45
CA VAL A 126 3.12 -15.99 2.98
C VAL A 126 4.35 -16.71 2.43
N PRO A 127 4.20 -17.67 1.50
CA PRO A 127 5.35 -18.38 0.91
C PRO A 127 6.35 -17.42 0.27
N ALA A 128 7.65 -17.68 0.47
CA ALA A 128 8.75 -16.82 -0.03
C ALA A 128 8.68 -16.60 -1.54
N GLU A 129 8.40 -17.65 -2.32
CA GLU A 129 8.22 -17.54 -3.77
C GLU A 129 7.10 -16.54 -4.15
N LYS A 130 5.98 -16.58 -3.41
CA LYS A 130 4.86 -15.67 -3.63
C LYS A 130 5.23 -14.22 -3.27
N ILE A 131 6.06 -14.02 -2.23
CA ILE A 131 6.59 -12.70 -1.89
C ILE A 131 7.44 -12.16 -3.03
N ARG A 132 8.44 -12.93 -3.48
CA ARG A 132 9.38 -12.52 -4.55
C ARG A 132 8.67 -12.25 -5.86
N SER A 133 7.78 -13.15 -6.29
CA SER A 133 7.07 -13.01 -7.57
C SER A 133 6.12 -11.80 -7.63
N ARG A 134 5.67 -11.29 -6.49
CA ARG A 134 4.79 -10.12 -6.42
C ARG A 134 5.53 -8.79 -6.57
N ILE A 135 6.78 -8.68 -6.12
CA ILE A 135 7.53 -7.42 -6.10
C ILE A 135 7.61 -6.76 -7.48
N PRO A 136 8.06 -7.42 -8.57
CA PRO A 136 8.14 -6.79 -9.88
C PRO A 136 6.76 -6.38 -10.43
N ARG A 137 5.72 -7.18 -10.15
CA ARG A 137 4.34 -6.82 -10.53
C ARG A 137 3.84 -5.60 -9.78
N THR A 138 4.15 -5.51 -8.48
CA THR A 138 3.85 -4.34 -7.67
C THR A 138 4.52 -3.10 -8.26
N MET A 139 5.81 -3.14 -8.54
CA MET A 139 6.53 -2.01 -9.14
C MET A 139 5.93 -1.58 -10.49
N LYS A 140 5.63 -2.55 -11.38
CA LYS A 140 4.97 -2.26 -12.66
C LYS A 140 3.64 -1.54 -12.44
N ASN A 141 2.79 -2.03 -11.53
CA ASN A 141 1.47 -1.46 -11.28
C ASN A 141 1.57 -0.08 -10.59
N ILE A 142 2.55 0.12 -9.68
CA ILE A 142 2.82 1.44 -9.09
C ILE A 142 3.16 2.44 -10.20
N LYS A 143 4.11 2.10 -11.10
CA LYS A 143 4.48 2.96 -12.22
C LYS A 143 3.26 3.35 -13.08
N THR A 144 2.38 2.41 -13.36
CA THR A 144 1.13 2.67 -14.11
C THR A 144 0.15 3.54 -13.32
N ALA A 145 0.11 3.44 -12.00
CA ALA A 145 -0.82 4.19 -11.16
C ALA A 145 -0.36 5.63 -10.89
N LEU A 146 0.95 5.93 -10.93
CA LEU A 146 1.49 7.26 -10.61
C LEU A 146 0.80 8.41 -11.35
N PRO A 147 0.50 8.33 -12.67
CA PRO A 147 -0.18 9.42 -13.37
C PRO A 147 -1.66 9.60 -12.98
N LEU A 148 -2.27 8.63 -12.32
CA LEU A 148 -3.69 8.63 -11.96
C LEU A 148 -3.97 9.24 -10.59
N VAL A 149 -2.95 9.33 -9.73
CA VAL A 149 -3.11 9.80 -8.35
C VAL A 149 -2.79 11.29 -8.22
N ASP A 150 -3.35 11.95 -7.22
CA ASP A 150 -3.10 13.38 -6.94
C ASP A 150 -1.77 13.58 -6.23
N GLU A 151 -1.42 12.62 -5.37
CA GLU A 151 -0.17 12.64 -4.62
C GLU A 151 0.38 11.22 -4.49
N ALA A 152 1.70 11.04 -4.64
CA ALA A 152 2.37 9.78 -4.36
C ALA A 152 3.59 9.99 -3.49
N TRP A 153 3.76 9.14 -2.48
CA TRP A 153 4.91 9.11 -1.58
C TRP A 153 5.70 7.84 -1.82
N LEU A 154 6.94 7.97 -2.25
CA LEU A 154 7.86 6.85 -2.38
C LEU A 154 8.72 6.75 -1.13
N LEU A 155 8.55 5.68 -0.36
CA LEU A 155 9.21 5.46 0.91
C LEU A 155 10.10 4.22 0.86
N ASP A 156 11.32 4.33 1.41
CA ASP A 156 12.20 3.21 1.68
C ASP A 156 12.10 2.82 3.16
N ASN A 157 11.81 1.56 3.44
CA ASN A 157 11.74 1.04 4.80
C ASN A 157 12.76 -0.10 5.03
N SER A 158 13.88 -0.10 4.28
CA SER A 158 14.93 -1.12 4.39
C SER A 158 15.75 -0.97 5.67
N SER A 159 15.94 0.26 6.14
CA SER A 159 16.74 0.55 7.33
C SER A 159 15.90 0.51 8.62
N GLY A 160 16.43 -0.16 9.65
CA GLY A 160 15.82 -0.13 10.98
C GLY A 160 16.03 1.22 11.71
N GLN A 161 17.08 1.97 11.35
CA GLN A 161 17.41 3.27 11.95
C GLN A 161 16.63 4.42 11.31
N ASN A 162 16.40 4.34 9.99
CA ASN A 162 15.66 5.36 9.24
C ASN A 162 14.42 4.74 8.60
N ARG A 163 13.42 4.48 9.45
CA ARG A 163 12.15 3.87 9.00
C ARG A 163 11.37 4.84 8.13
N PHE A 164 10.77 4.31 7.07
CA PHE A 164 9.94 5.08 6.14
C PHE A 164 10.63 6.32 5.59
N GLN A 165 11.93 6.19 5.26
CA GLN A 165 12.69 7.27 4.63
C GLN A 165 11.97 7.73 3.38
N GLN A 166 11.65 9.03 3.32
CA GLN A 166 11.09 9.63 2.13
C GLN A 166 12.15 9.70 1.04
N ILE A 167 11.86 9.11 -0.11
CA ILE A 167 12.73 9.11 -1.30
C ILE A 167 12.27 10.18 -2.27
N ALA A 168 10.96 10.23 -2.55
CA ALA A 168 10.37 11.26 -3.38
C ALA A 168 8.89 11.47 -3.01
N ILE A 169 8.40 12.69 -3.26
CA ILE A 169 6.98 13.03 -3.21
C ILE A 169 6.60 13.58 -4.57
N ILE A 170 5.55 13.00 -5.17
CA ILE A 170 5.01 13.41 -6.46
C ILE A 170 3.65 14.06 -6.19
N LYS A 171 3.44 15.27 -6.75
CA LYS A 171 2.17 16.00 -6.70
C LYS A 171 1.86 16.50 -8.10
N SER A 172 0.82 15.96 -8.71
CA SER A 172 0.47 16.27 -10.10
C SER A 172 1.68 16.09 -11.06
N SER A 173 2.24 17.16 -11.62
CA SER A 173 3.40 17.13 -12.51
C SER A 173 4.75 17.42 -11.83
N TYR A 174 4.75 17.65 -10.52
CA TYR A 174 5.96 18.00 -9.77
C TYR A 174 6.46 16.82 -8.94
N CYS A 175 7.76 16.55 -9.01
CA CYS A 175 8.43 15.54 -8.20
C CYS A 175 9.49 16.18 -7.31
N GLU A 176 9.27 16.13 -6.01
CA GLU A 176 10.26 16.56 -5.02
C GLU A 176 11.12 15.37 -4.60
N LYS A 177 12.38 15.35 -5.05
CA LYS A 177 13.37 14.34 -4.62
C LYS A 177 13.86 14.68 -3.21
N LYS A 178 13.73 13.74 -2.28
CA LYS A 178 14.15 13.91 -0.88
C LYS A 178 15.56 13.37 -0.61
N VAL A 179 16.10 12.62 -1.56
CA VAL A 179 17.46 12.06 -1.53
C VAL A 179 18.16 12.26 -2.88
N ASN A 180 19.48 12.38 -2.86
CA ASN A 180 20.31 12.49 -4.04
C ASN A 180 21.61 11.70 -3.83
N PRO A 181 21.97 10.69 -4.67
CA PRO A 181 21.19 10.23 -5.82
C PRO A 181 19.93 9.45 -5.40
N LEU A 182 18.95 9.37 -6.31
CA LEU A 182 17.81 8.48 -6.14
C LEU A 182 18.28 7.02 -6.19
N PRO A 183 17.72 6.11 -5.36
CA PRO A 183 17.99 4.68 -5.48
C PRO A 183 17.42 4.12 -6.79
N ALA A 184 18.06 3.06 -7.33
CA ALA A 184 17.75 2.50 -8.65
C ALA A 184 16.25 2.17 -8.81
N TRP A 185 15.62 1.57 -7.79
CA TRP A 185 14.20 1.25 -7.84
C TRP A 185 13.29 2.48 -8.01
N ALA A 186 13.68 3.63 -7.43
CA ALA A 186 12.93 4.88 -7.58
C ALA A 186 13.15 5.50 -8.96
N MET A 187 14.36 5.41 -9.51
CA MET A 187 14.64 5.84 -10.89
C MET A 187 13.81 5.05 -11.90
N ASP A 188 13.62 3.74 -11.69
CA ASP A 188 12.78 2.91 -12.56
C ASP A 188 11.30 3.30 -12.54
N LEU A 189 10.82 3.83 -11.41
CA LEU A 189 9.45 4.32 -11.26
C LEU A 189 9.25 5.72 -11.82
N LEU A 190 10.31 6.55 -11.85
CA LEU A 190 10.27 7.97 -12.14
C LEU A 190 11.04 8.38 -13.41
N PRO A 191 10.95 7.65 -14.54
CA PRO A 191 11.78 7.97 -15.72
C PRO A 191 11.49 9.35 -16.30
N GLU A 192 10.30 9.90 -16.07
CA GLU A 192 9.90 11.23 -16.57
C GLU A 192 10.38 12.39 -15.67
N TYR A 193 10.91 12.05 -14.48
CA TYR A 193 11.35 13.01 -13.46
C TYR A 193 12.84 12.93 -13.17
N THR A 194 13.56 12.08 -13.91
CA THR A 194 15.04 11.96 -13.87
C THR A 194 15.66 12.71 -15.03
#